data_a676abeb8c6dcf53cc16dca81e04f7b3
#
_entry.id   a676abeb8c6dcf53cc16dca81e04f7b3
#
_cell.length_a   1.000
_cell.length_b   1.000
_cell.length_c   1.000
_cell.angle_alpha   90.00
_cell.angle_beta   90.00
_cell.angle_gamma   90.00
#
_symmetry.space_group_name_H-M   'P 1'
#
loop_
_entity.id
_entity.type
_entity.pdbx_description
1 polymer ?
#
loop_
_entity_poly.entity_id
_entity_poly.type
_entity_poly.pdbx_seq_one_letter_code
_entity_poly.pdbx_strand_id
1 'polypeptide(L)'
;MMNGTWRITIWAFLMVLGLAPAVAQEDGWPKSIALEDGATVTIYEPQVEEMTESFVRFRAALAYRESPGAEPVFGAGWFESELQLNRFSRTAHPVDMDVTQTRFPLDADVQRRLGETMAQPGFAANFSFSLDELESSQRAARAEKLAAEQLKTTPPRIIYRDRPALLVTIDGEPVLREIEDSDLEAVINTPYPLIHDGENYYLNVAEDAWYRSNSATGPYRFIDEAPKSVALLVKPEGEAGSPESSTESERITAASAPEIIVSTEPAELVVTDGPAAFVPLVDDLLVLDNSADDVFMHTGEQRYYIVLSGRWYRSGSLGGPWEYHDSDDLPEAFARIPEDSQQADSRVYVAGTEEAEQAVLDAQVPQTAAVSRGEADVDVQYDGEPVFEKVDGTEMVYAANSGSTVLYSDGLYYLVEDGVWYELSLIHI
;
A
#
# COMPACT_ATOMS: atom_id res chain seq x y z
N MET A 1 42.95 -10.72 93.72
CA MET A 1 42.94 -9.34 93.28
C MET A 1 43.19 -9.35 91.79
N MET A 2 42.23 -9.05 91.04
CA MET A 2 42.22 -8.34 89.71
C MET A 2 40.94 -8.63 89.01
N ASN A 3 40.12 -7.60 88.96
CA ASN A 3 38.84 -7.56 88.23
C ASN A 3 39.08 -7.49 86.70
N GLY A 4 38.48 -8.36 85.95
CA GLY A 4 38.45 -8.30 84.51
C GLY A 4 37.02 -8.15 84.02
N THR A 5 36.65 -6.94 83.62
CA THR A 5 35.37 -6.60 83.05
C THR A 5 35.32 -7.02 81.56
N TRP A 6 34.44 -7.90 81.28
CA TRP A 6 34.10 -8.28 79.85
C TRP A 6 33.15 -7.25 79.27
N ARG A 7 33.58 -6.57 78.20
CA ARG A 7 32.75 -5.72 77.35
C ARG A 7 32.21 -6.57 76.23
N ILE A 8 30.86 -6.79 76.21
CA ILE A 8 30.18 -7.37 75.13
C ILE A 8 29.89 -6.27 74.08
N THR A 9 30.51 -6.36 72.89
CA THR A 9 30.24 -5.47 71.77
C THR A 9 29.14 -6.09 70.92
N ILE A 10 27.95 -5.50 70.97
CA ILE A 10 26.80 -5.89 70.11
C ILE A 10 27.02 -5.21 68.76
N TRP A 11 27.29 -6.01 67.72
CA TRP A 11 27.25 -5.55 66.36
C TRP A 11 25.78 -5.54 65.90
N ALA A 12 25.20 -4.32 65.75
CA ALA A 12 23.93 -4.14 65.09
C ALA A 12 24.15 -4.25 63.57
N PHE A 13 23.65 -5.31 62.94
CA PHE A 13 23.59 -5.51 61.51
C PHE A 13 22.45 -4.63 60.98
N LEU A 14 22.76 -3.45 60.45
CA LEU A 14 21.80 -2.64 59.72
C LEU A 14 21.54 -3.32 58.39
N MET A 15 20.39 -4.04 58.27
CA MET A 15 19.86 -4.46 57.01
C MET A 15 19.36 -3.22 56.24
N VAL A 16 20.15 -2.74 55.31
CA VAL A 16 19.71 -1.78 54.30
C VAL A 16 18.87 -2.58 53.34
N LEU A 17 17.54 -2.53 53.50
CA LEU A 17 16.60 -2.88 52.46
C LEU A 17 16.83 -1.87 51.32
N GLY A 18 17.57 -2.30 50.31
CA GLY A 18 17.63 -1.59 49.04
C GLY A 18 16.24 -1.59 48.42
N LEU A 19 15.52 -0.47 48.57
CA LEU A 19 14.44 -0.14 47.68
C LEU A 19 15.10 0.02 46.30
N ALA A 20 14.95 -1.02 45.46
CA ALA A 20 15.14 -0.85 44.01
C ALA A 20 14.25 0.34 43.60
N PRO A 21 14.76 1.30 42.86
CA PRO A 21 13.87 2.30 42.27
C PRO A 21 12.84 1.54 41.42
N ALA A 22 11.57 1.73 41.76
CA ALA A 22 10.50 1.40 40.82
C ALA A 22 10.83 2.23 39.58
N VAL A 23 11.25 1.54 38.51
CA VAL A 23 11.31 2.14 37.18
C VAL A 23 9.88 2.59 36.92
N ALA A 24 9.66 3.89 36.90
CA ALA A 24 8.39 4.44 36.44
C ALA A 24 8.17 3.86 35.06
N GLN A 25 7.16 3.03 34.92
CA GLN A 25 6.72 2.49 33.65
C GLN A 25 6.31 3.74 32.86
N GLU A 26 7.03 4.06 31.81
CA GLU A 26 6.62 5.15 30.89
C GLU A 26 5.21 4.81 30.41
N ASP A 27 4.28 5.74 30.59
CA ASP A 27 2.86 5.58 30.21
C ASP A 27 2.64 5.54 28.69
N GLY A 28 3.68 5.22 27.91
CA GLY A 28 3.71 5.18 26.45
C GLY A 28 3.60 3.78 25.85
N TRP A 29 3.39 3.73 24.57
CA TRP A 29 3.48 2.52 23.74
C TRP A 29 4.93 2.35 23.22
N PRO A 30 5.38 1.09 22.93
CA PRO A 30 4.66 -0.18 23.08
C PRO A 30 4.66 -0.72 24.51
N LYS A 31 3.69 -1.62 24.84
CA LYS A 31 3.57 -2.31 26.12
C LYS A 31 3.93 -3.78 25.99
N SER A 32 4.88 -4.26 26.79
CA SER A 32 5.30 -5.67 26.80
C SER A 32 4.79 -6.40 28.02
N ILE A 33 4.18 -7.56 27.79
CA ILE A 33 3.58 -8.42 28.80
C ILE A 33 4.25 -9.78 28.75
N ALA A 34 4.81 -10.22 29.89
CA ALA A 34 5.36 -11.55 30.02
C ALA A 34 4.22 -12.55 30.23
N LEU A 35 4.28 -13.66 29.50
CA LEU A 35 3.34 -14.78 29.59
C LEU A 35 3.84 -15.81 30.62
N GLU A 36 2.95 -16.69 31.09
CA GLU A 36 3.27 -17.71 32.11
C GLU A 36 4.35 -18.71 31.68
N ASP A 37 4.47 -18.95 30.36
CA ASP A 37 5.46 -19.85 29.75
C ASP A 37 6.84 -19.21 29.53
N GLY A 38 7.00 -17.93 29.89
CA GLY A 38 8.23 -17.14 29.71
C GLY A 38 8.32 -16.44 28.35
N ALA A 39 7.35 -16.61 27.49
CA ALA A 39 7.20 -15.83 26.28
C ALA A 39 6.79 -14.37 26.59
N THR A 40 6.87 -13.49 25.62
CA THR A 40 6.49 -12.09 25.76
C THR A 40 5.63 -11.66 24.59
N VAL A 41 4.54 -10.95 24.87
CA VAL A 41 3.75 -10.25 23.87
C VAL A 41 3.98 -8.75 24.04
N THR A 42 4.39 -8.10 22.98
CA THR A 42 4.47 -6.66 22.91
C THR A 42 3.31 -6.15 22.07
N ILE A 43 2.56 -5.19 22.61
CA ILE A 43 1.43 -4.54 21.95
C ILE A 43 1.85 -3.11 21.61
N TYR A 44 1.70 -2.76 20.36
CA TYR A 44 1.97 -1.41 19.86
C TYR A 44 0.75 -0.52 20.00
N GLU A 45 0.92 0.76 19.71
CA GLU A 45 -0.12 1.78 19.82
C GLU A 45 -1.43 1.33 19.13
N PRO A 46 -2.58 1.37 19.83
CA PRO A 46 -3.84 0.92 19.29
C PRO A 46 -4.41 1.88 18.25
N GLN A 47 -4.96 1.30 17.19
CA GLN A 47 -5.76 2.01 16.19
C GLN A 47 -7.23 1.81 16.51
N VAL A 48 -7.90 2.87 16.95
CA VAL A 48 -9.30 2.84 17.39
C VAL A 48 -10.22 2.81 16.17
N GLU A 49 -11.07 1.81 16.09
CA GLU A 49 -12.12 1.68 15.07
C GLU A 49 -13.43 2.30 15.53
N GLU A 50 -13.80 2.03 16.78
CA GLU A 50 -15.01 2.56 17.41
C GLU A 50 -14.76 2.88 18.88
N MET A 51 -15.28 4.00 19.37
CA MET A 51 -15.23 4.36 20.78
C MET A 51 -16.50 5.09 21.19
N THR A 52 -17.02 4.71 22.36
CA THR A 52 -18.10 5.39 23.08
C THR A 52 -17.61 5.79 24.49
N GLU A 53 -18.50 6.30 25.35
CA GLU A 53 -18.15 6.61 26.73
C GLU A 53 -17.82 5.38 27.60
N SER A 54 -18.25 4.20 27.19
CA SER A 54 -18.11 2.97 27.98
C SER A 54 -17.53 1.78 27.19
N PHE A 55 -17.16 1.96 25.93
CA PHE A 55 -16.73 0.89 25.06
C PHE A 55 -15.67 1.36 24.07
N VAL A 56 -14.72 0.48 23.73
CA VAL A 56 -13.77 0.68 22.66
C VAL A 56 -13.59 -0.61 21.86
N ARG A 57 -13.53 -0.47 20.53
CA ARG A 57 -13.03 -1.47 19.60
C ARG A 57 -11.78 -0.92 18.94
N PHE A 58 -10.71 -1.70 18.96
CA PHE A 58 -9.44 -1.29 18.37
C PHE A 58 -8.68 -2.49 17.82
N ARG A 59 -7.78 -2.22 16.90
CA ARG A 59 -6.75 -3.17 16.46
C ARG A 59 -5.38 -2.67 16.87
N ALA A 60 -4.43 -3.59 17.05
CA ALA A 60 -3.05 -3.24 17.37
C ALA A 60 -2.10 -4.22 16.69
N ALA A 61 -0.93 -3.71 16.28
CA ALA A 61 0.18 -4.58 15.94
C ALA A 61 0.69 -5.27 17.20
N LEU A 62 1.09 -6.52 17.03
CA LEU A 62 1.59 -7.36 18.11
C LEU A 62 2.96 -7.93 17.71
N ALA A 63 3.85 -8.10 18.69
CA ALA A 63 5.06 -8.88 18.50
C ALA A 63 5.11 -9.99 19.56
N TYR A 64 5.15 -11.23 19.11
CA TYR A 64 5.31 -12.41 19.97
C TYR A 64 6.78 -12.83 19.99
N ARG A 65 7.31 -13.08 21.17
CA ARG A 65 8.66 -13.58 21.39
C ARG A 65 8.61 -14.79 22.29
N GLU A 66 9.00 -15.94 21.79
CA GLU A 66 8.89 -17.22 22.48
C GLU A 66 9.80 -17.31 23.73
N SER A 67 10.98 -16.68 23.68
CA SER A 67 11.92 -16.66 24.81
C SER A 67 12.79 -15.41 24.78
N PRO A 68 13.42 -15.02 25.89
CA PRO A 68 14.38 -13.92 25.92
C PRO A 68 15.50 -14.13 24.90
N GLY A 69 15.65 -13.19 23.95
CA GLY A 69 16.66 -13.27 22.90
C GLY A 69 16.22 -13.94 21.59
N ALA A 70 15.02 -14.55 21.53
CA ALA A 70 14.43 -14.99 20.27
C ALA A 70 14.02 -13.79 19.41
N GLU A 71 14.03 -13.93 18.09
CA GLU A 71 13.50 -12.92 17.19
C GLU A 71 11.98 -12.79 17.38
N PRO A 72 11.43 -11.56 17.36
CA PRO A 72 10.00 -11.36 17.47
C PRO A 72 9.28 -11.80 16.18
N VAL A 73 8.13 -12.46 16.34
CA VAL A 73 7.21 -12.70 15.23
C VAL A 73 6.11 -11.66 15.32
N PHE A 74 5.95 -10.91 14.24
CA PHE A 74 4.95 -9.84 14.17
C PHE A 74 3.60 -10.37 13.69
N GLY A 75 2.55 -9.74 14.21
CA GLY A 75 1.17 -10.05 13.88
C GLY A 75 0.24 -8.92 14.24
N ALA A 76 -1.05 -9.17 14.23
CA ALA A 76 -2.09 -8.24 14.61
C ALA A 76 -3.12 -8.87 15.55
N GLY A 77 -3.78 -8.03 16.36
CA GLY A 77 -4.90 -8.41 17.20
C GLY A 77 -6.02 -7.39 17.13
N TRP A 78 -7.25 -7.88 17.19
CA TRP A 78 -8.48 -7.08 17.29
C TRP A 78 -9.09 -7.29 18.66
N PHE A 79 -9.48 -6.20 19.28
CA PHE A 79 -9.87 -6.15 20.68
C PHE A 79 -11.15 -5.38 20.85
N GLU A 80 -11.99 -5.85 21.76
CA GLU A 80 -13.15 -5.11 22.29
C GLU A 80 -13.02 -5.03 23.80
N SER A 81 -13.40 -3.88 24.38
CA SER A 81 -13.35 -3.71 25.82
C SER A 81 -14.39 -2.71 26.32
N GLU A 82 -14.95 -2.98 27.49
CA GLU A 82 -15.60 -1.93 28.29
C GLU A 82 -14.54 -0.99 28.85
N LEU A 83 -14.83 0.31 28.92
CA LEU A 83 -13.94 1.35 29.41
C LEU A 83 -14.44 1.99 30.69
N GLN A 84 -13.55 2.20 31.65
CA GLN A 84 -13.70 3.15 32.73
C GLN A 84 -12.92 4.42 32.41
N LEU A 85 -13.64 5.51 32.14
CA LEU A 85 -13.04 6.81 31.84
C LEU A 85 -12.78 7.62 33.11
N ASN A 86 -11.56 8.09 33.26
CA ASN A 86 -11.23 9.13 34.23
C ASN A 86 -11.00 10.45 33.46
N ARG A 87 -12.04 11.27 33.40
CA ARG A 87 -11.99 12.57 32.69
C ARG A 87 -11.06 13.59 33.36
N PHE A 88 -10.75 13.38 34.63
CA PHE A 88 -9.89 14.30 35.38
C PHE A 88 -8.41 14.06 35.05
N SER A 89 -7.97 12.81 35.02
CA SER A 89 -6.61 12.43 34.61
C SER A 89 -6.50 12.23 33.09
N ARG A 90 -7.60 12.31 32.34
CA ARG A 90 -7.68 12.00 30.91
C ARG A 90 -7.12 10.61 30.54
N THR A 91 -7.50 9.63 31.36
CA THR A 91 -7.13 8.22 31.17
C THR A 91 -8.36 7.35 30.99
N ALA A 92 -8.22 6.28 30.24
CA ALA A 92 -9.21 5.23 30.06
C ALA A 92 -8.58 3.88 30.45
N HIS A 93 -9.30 3.11 31.26
CA HIS A 93 -8.86 1.78 31.70
C HIS A 93 -9.85 0.74 31.17
N PRO A 94 -9.36 -0.28 30.43
CA PRO A 94 -10.21 -1.39 30.05
C PRO A 94 -10.59 -2.22 31.29
N VAL A 95 -11.86 -2.61 31.36
CA VAL A 95 -12.39 -3.42 32.47
C VAL A 95 -12.27 -4.91 32.13
N ASP A 96 -12.83 -5.27 31.01
CA ASP A 96 -12.72 -6.59 30.39
C ASP A 96 -12.26 -6.38 28.95
N MET A 97 -11.33 -7.21 28.48
CA MET A 97 -10.80 -7.13 27.13
C MET A 97 -11.01 -8.47 26.43
N ASP A 98 -11.85 -8.48 25.43
CA ASP A 98 -12.06 -9.61 24.56
C ASP A 98 -11.14 -9.50 23.34
N VAL A 99 -10.43 -10.58 23.04
CA VAL A 99 -9.67 -10.71 21.81
C VAL A 99 -10.60 -11.33 20.77
N THR A 100 -11.11 -10.51 19.88
CA THR A 100 -12.05 -10.98 18.86
C THR A 100 -11.34 -11.75 17.74
N GLN A 101 -10.09 -11.37 17.45
CA GLN A 101 -9.29 -12.03 16.45
C GLN A 101 -7.79 -11.81 16.71
N THR A 102 -6.96 -12.78 16.30
CA THR A 102 -5.50 -12.63 16.22
C THR A 102 -5.00 -13.18 14.91
N ARG A 103 -3.93 -12.60 14.39
CA ARG A 103 -3.28 -13.03 13.18
C ARG A 103 -1.77 -12.97 13.32
N PHE A 104 -1.13 -14.12 13.24
CA PHE A 104 0.32 -14.28 13.26
C PHE A 104 0.74 -15.33 12.22
N PRO A 105 1.91 -15.22 11.62
CA PRO A 105 2.52 -16.29 10.83
C PRO A 105 3.10 -17.38 11.76
N LEU A 106 2.27 -17.94 12.66
CA LEU A 106 2.60 -18.95 13.64
C LEU A 106 1.70 -20.17 13.45
N ASP A 107 2.12 -21.32 14.01
CA ASP A 107 1.28 -22.51 14.04
C ASP A 107 -0.06 -22.25 14.75
N ALA A 108 -1.13 -22.84 14.26
CA ALA A 108 -2.49 -22.64 14.78
C ALA A 108 -2.63 -22.87 16.29
N ASP A 109 -1.87 -23.83 16.83
CA ASP A 109 -1.86 -24.12 18.27
C ASP A 109 -1.21 -23.00 19.09
N VAL A 110 -0.18 -22.34 18.54
CA VAL A 110 0.47 -21.19 19.19
C VAL A 110 -0.46 -19.98 19.14
N GLN A 111 -1.08 -19.71 18.00
CA GLN A 111 -2.05 -18.62 17.84
C GLN A 111 -3.23 -18.79 18.82
N ARG A 112 -3.80 -19.97 18.92
CA ARG A 112 -4.91 -20.26 19.85
C ARG A 112 -4.51 -20.02 21.31
N ARG A 113 -3.35 -20.55 21.77
CA ARG A 113 -2.85 -20.32 23.14
C ARG A 113 -2.60 -18.85 23.42
N LEU A 114 -2.10 -18.11 22.45
CA LEU A 114 -1.85 -16.68 22.55
C LEU A 114 -3.18 -15.93 22.73
N GLY A 115 -4.20 -16.22 21.91
CA GLY A 115 -5.54 -15.67 22.04
C GLY A 115 -6.17 -15.97 23.41
N GLU A 116 -6.10 -17.24 23.88
CA GLU A 116 -6.60 -17.65 25.19
C GLU A 116 -5.89 -16.90 26.35
N THR A 117 -4.58 -16.65 26.23
CA THR A 117 -3.81 -15.93 27.25
C THR A 117 -4.18 -14.44 27.28
N MET A 118 -4.36 -13.82 26.12
CA MET A 118 -4.76 -12.41 26.02
C MET A 118 -6.22 -12.18 26.47
N ALA A 119 -7.07 -13.21 26.40
CA ALA A 119 -8.45 -13.15 26.87
C ALA A 119 -8.59 -13.38 28.40
N GLN A 120 -7.50 -13.59 29.13
CA GLN A 120 -7.57 -13.80 30.58
C GLN A 120 -7.92 -12.50 31.33
N PRO A 121 -8.74 -12.55 32.38
CA PRO A 121 -9.20 -11.37 33.13
C PRO A 121 -8.11 -10.45 33.69
N GLY A 122 -6.89 -10.92 33.83
CA GLY A 122 -5.74 -10.12 34.27
C GLY A 122 -5.03 -9.35 33.17
N PHE A 123 -5.29 -9.68 31.91
CA PHE A 123 -4.59 -9.08 30.77
C PHE A 123 -4.97 -7.59 30.59
N ALA A 124 -6.25 -7.28 30.65
CA ALA A 124 -6.79 -5.92 30.56
C ALA A 124 -6.19 -4.96 31.61
N ALA A 125 -5.89 -5.47 32.82
CA ALA A 125 -5.35 -4.65 33.91
C ALA A 125 -3.94 -4.09 33.64
N ASN A 126 -3.24 -4.61 32.63
CA ASN A 126 -1.92 -4.10 32.21
C ASN A 126 -2.01 -2.86 31.35
N PHE A 127 -3.22 -2.40 30.98
CA PHE A 127 -3.42 -1.30 30.07
C PHE A 127 -3.98 -0.07 30.73
N SER A 128 -3.46 1.05 30.33
CA SER A 128 -4.00 2.38 30.56
C SER A 128 -3.85 3.13 29.23
N PHE A 129 -4.92 3.69 28.74
CA PHE A 129 -4.92 4.47 27.52
C PHE A 129 -4.97 5.96 27.86
N SER A 130 -4.27 6.78 27.10
CA SER A 130 -4.50 8.21 27.06
C SER A 130 -5.84 8.46 26.31
N LEU A 131 -6.74 9.21 26.93
CA LEU A 131 -7.99 9.60 26.27
C LEU A 131 -7.75 10.48 25.05
N ASP A 132 -6.68 11.30 25.10
CA ASP A 132 -6.28 12.14 23.96
C ASP A 132 -5.81 11.32 22.76
N GLU A 133 -5.04 10.24 23.00
CA GLU A 133 -4.57 9.31 21.96
C GLU A 133 -5.77 8.55 21.37
N LEU A 134 -6.67 8.00 22.20
CA LEU A 134 -7.87 7.31 21.71
C LEU A 134 -8.76 8.22 20.87
N GLU A 135 -9.02 9.45 21.33
CA GLU A 135 -9.82 10.44 20.59
C GLU A 135 -9.14 10.87 19.28
N SER A 136 -7.80 10.94 19.25
CA SER A 136 -7.03 11.24 18.05
C SER A 136 -7.11 10.11 17.04
N SER A 137 -6.88 8.87 17.49
CA SER A 137 -6.99 7.66 16.66
C SER A 137 -8.39 7.51 16.07
N GLN A 138 -9.45 7.72 16.89
CA GLN A 138 -10.83 7.70 16.39
C GLN A 138 -11.11 8.78 15.33
N ARG A 139 -10.54 9.97 15.48
CA ARG A 139 -10.67 11.03 14.45
C ARG A 139 -10.00 10.63 13.15
N ALA A 140 -8.82 10.02 13.22
CA ALA A 140 -8.12 9.51 12.04
C ALA A 140 -8.93 8.42 11.33
N ALA A 141 -9.45 7.43 12.06
CA ALA A 141 -10.30 6.37 11.50
C ALA A 141 -11.59 6.91 10.85
N ARG A 142 -12.21 7.93 11.43
CA ARG A 142 -13.37 8.59 10.82
C ARG A 142 -13.01 9.36 9.55
N ALA A 143 -11.86 10.04 9.52
CA ALA A 143 -11.39 10.74 8.33
C ALA A 143 -11.08 9.76 7.20
N GLU A 144 -10.45 8.63 7.51
CA GLU A 144 -10.18 7.55 6.56
C GLU A 144 -11.48 6.97 5.98
N LYS A 145 -12.47 6.68 6.83
CA LYS A 145 -13.80 6.20 6.39
C LYS A 145 -14.49 7.20 5.46
N LEU A 146 -14.51 8.49 5.83
CA LEU A 146 -15.09 9.54 4.98
C LEU A 146 -14.34 9.66 3.64
N ALA A 147 -13.02 9.53 3.63
CA ALA A 147 -12.24 9.52 2.40
C ALA A 147 -12.58 8.30 1.52
N ALA A 148 -12.75 7.13 2.14
CA ALA A 148 -13.17 5.91 1.43
C ALA A 148 -14.57 6.05 0.82
N GLU A 149 -15.52 6.68 1.52
CA GLU A 149 -16.87 6.96 0.99
C GLU A 149 -16.87 7.96 -0.19
N GLN A 150 -15.80 8.76 -0.33
CA GLN A 150 -15.62 9.73 -1.42
C GLN A 150 -14.81 9.16 -2.58
N LEU A 151 -14.44 7.88 -2.56
CA LEU A 151 -13.71 7.26 -3.67
C LEU A 151 -14.49 7.41 -4.98
N LYS A 152 -13.78 7.85 -6.02
CA LYS A 152 -14.37 7.99 -7.35
C LYS A 152 -14.73 6.61 -7.88
N THR A 153 -16.00 6.38 -8.12
CA THR A 153 -16.55 5.17 -8.73
C THR A 153 -16.80 5.34 -10.25
N THR A 154 -16.53 6.53 -10.78
CA THR A 154 -16.62 6.77 -12.22
C THR A 154 -15.67 5.83 -12.94
N PRO A 155 -16.18 4.99 -13.87
CA PRO A 155 -15.32 4.09 -14.61
C PRO A 155 -14.29 4.85 -15.44
N PRO A 156 -13.07 4.31 -15.60
CA PRO A 156 -12.16 4.79 -16.61
C PRO A 156 -12.80 4.58 -17.99
N ARG A 157 -12.23 5.19 -19.01
CA ARG A 157 -12.66 4.92 -20.38
C ARG A 157 -12.21 3.51 -20.77
N ILE A 158 -13.13 2.52 -20.77
CA ILE A 158 -12.85 1.14 -21.19
C ILE A 158 -13.06 1.03 -22.69
N ILE A 159 -11.99 0.66 -23.40
CA ILE A 159 -11.93 0.59 -24.85
C ILE A 159 -11.76 -0.87 -25.25
N TYR A 160 -12.66 -1.37 -26.07
CA TYR A 160 -12.58 -2.72 -26.61
C TYR A 160 -12.07 -2.73 -28.05
N ARG A 161 -11.17 -3.69 -28.36
CA ARG A 161 -10.70 -3.97 -29.72
C ARG A 161 -10.64 -5.46 -29.98
N ASP A 162 -11.12 -5.86 -31.16
CA ASP A 162 -11.08 -7.23 -31.68
C ASP A 162 -9.87 -7.49 -32.61
N ARG A 163 -8.83 -6.69 -32.45
CA ARG A 163 -7.56 -6.76 -33.19
C ARG A 163 -6.44 -6.15 -32.35
N PRO A 164 -5.17 -6.43 -32.70
CA PRO A 164 -4.04 -5.88 -31.98
C PRO A 164 -4.13 -4.35 -31.85
N ALA A 165 -4.07 -3.85 -30.62
CA ALA A 165 -4.08 -2.43 -30.28
C ALA A 165 -3.19 -2.17 -29.08
N LEU A 166 -2.70 -0.96 -28.96
CA LEU A 166 -1.87 -0.48 -27.85
C LEU A 166 -2.42 0.84 -27.32
N LEU A 167 -2.58 0.93 -26.02
CA LEU A 167 -2.98 2.15 -25.34
C LEU A 167 -1.73 2.95 -24.96
N VAL A 168 -1.68 4.18 -25.45
CA VAL A 168 -0.67 5.19 -25.08
C VAL A 168 -1.35 6.23 -24.21
N THR A 169 -0.91 6.33 -22.97
CA THR A 169 -1.44 7.30 -22.01
C THR A 169 -0.56 8.54 -21.97
N ILE A 170 -1.20 9.71 -21.95
CA ILE A 170 -0.59 11.01 -21.67
C ILE A 170 -1.33 11.57 -20.45
N ASP A 171 -0.63 11.97 -19.41
CA ASP A 171 -1.26 12.50 -18.20
C ASP A 171 -1.74 13.95 -18.41
N GLY A 172 -3.02 14.10 -18.81
CA GLY A 172 -3.62 15.38 -19.18
C GLY A 172 -3.21 15.85 -20.58
N GLU A 173 -3.12 17.17 -20.76
CA GLU A 173 -2.68 17.77 -22.03
C GLU A 173 -1.19 17.47 -22.27
N PRO A 174 -0.77 17.20 -23.53
CA PRO A 174 0.63 16.94 -23.85
C PRO A 174 1.55 18.11 -23.46
N VAL A 175 2.57 17.84 -22.64
CA VAL A 175 3.57 18.82 -22.22
C VAL A 175 4.84 18.61 -23.00
N LEU A 176 5.21 19.60 -23.82
CA LEU A 176 6.42 19.58 -24.65
C LEU A 176 7.59 20.20 -23.89
N ARG A 177 8.76 19.58 -24.00
CA ARG A 177 10.05 20.11 -23.51
C ARG A 177 11.09 20.02 -24.60
N GLU A 178 11.84 21.10 -24.80
CA GLU A 178 12.98 21.13 -25.72
C GLU A 178 14.05 20.13 -25.31
N ILE A 179 14.65 19.44 -26.28
CA ILE A 179 15.75 18.50 -26.05
C ILE A 179 17.05 19.26 -26.30
N GLU A 180 17.97 19.24 -25.34
CA GLU A 180 19.27 19.91 -25.42
C GLU A 180 20.02 19.55 -26.71
N ASP A 181 20.67 20.53 -27.31
CA ASP A 181 21.45 20.39 -28.56
C ASP A 181 20.66 19.87 -29.78
N SER A 182 19.33 20.05 -29.79
CA SER A 182 18.48 19.66 -30.92
C SER A 182 17.34 20.66 -31.16
N ASP A 183 16.76 20.63 -32.37
CA ASP A 183 15.53 21.36 -32.73
C ASP A 183 14.27 20.52 -32.44
N LEU A 184 14.37 19.48 -31.60
CA LEU A 184 13.31 18.52 -31.28
C LEU A 184 12.76 18.77 -29.88
N GLU A 185 11.50 18.39 -29.67
CA GLU A 185 10.81 18.45 -28.38
C GLU A 185 10.34 17.06 -27.98
N ALA A 186 10.37 16.74 -26.69
CA ALA A 186 9.77 15.52 -26.13
C ALA A 186 8.47 15.82 -25.40
N VAL A 187 7.48 14.94 -25.54
CA VAL A 187 6.31 14.94 -24.65
C VAL A 187 6.72 14.21 -23.37
N ILE A 188 6.75 14.94 -22.25
CA ILE A 188 7.34 14.45 -20.99
C ILE A 188 6.35 13.81 -20.03
N ASN A 189 5.06 13.98 -20.23
CA ASN A 189 3.99 13.43 -19.40
C ASN A 189 3.36 12.15 -19.99
N THR A 190 4.20 11.31 -20.59
CA THR A 190 3.86 9.98 -21.09
C THR A 190 5.02 9.01 -20.83
N PRO A 191 4.77 7.73 -20.54
CA PRO A 191 5.84 6.74 -20.38
C PRO A 191 6.49 6.32 -21.70
N TYR A 192 5.92 6.72 -22.85
CA TYR A 192 6.43 6.35 -24.16
C TYR A 192 7.35 7.42 -24.73
N PRO A 193 8.43 7.05 -25.43
CA PRO A 193 9.21 8.01 -26.23
C PRO A 193 8.34 8.63 -27.32
N LEU A 194 7.97 9.88 -27.12
CA LEU A 194 7.12 10.66 -28.04
C LEU A 194 7.80 11.98 -28.36
N ILE A 195 8.33 12.08 -29.58
CA ILE A 195 9.17 13.18 -30.03
C ILE A 195 8.44 14.01 -31.09
N HIS A 196 8.54 15.33 -31.01
CA HIS A 196 7.99 16.31 -31.94
C HIS A 196 9.12 17.02 -32.71
N ASP A 197 9.01 17.11 -34.04
CA ASP A 197 10.00 17.76 -34.91
C ASP A 197 9.57 19.14 -35.41
N GLY A 198 8.54 19.74 -34.81
CA GLY A 198 7.93 20.98 -35.22
C GLY A 198 6.75 20.81 -36.21
N GLU A 199 6.61 19.65 -36.84
CA GLU A 199 5.52 19.31 -37.76
C GLU A 199 4.81 18.02 -37.39
N ASN A 200 5.55 16.99 -37.00
CA ASN A 200 5.03 15.65 -36.74
C ASN A 200 5.45 15.14 -35.37
N TYR A 201 4.64 14.27 -34.81
CA TYR A 201 4.91 13.48 -33.62
C TYR A 201 5.34 12.08 -34.02
N TYR A 202 6.44 11.61 -33.44
CA TYR A 202 7.00 10.27 -33.65
C TYR A 202 6.95 9.51 -32.33
N LEU A 203 6.19 8.42 -32.32
CA LEU A 203 6.02 7.53 -31.19
C LEU A 203 6.83 6.28 -31.40
N ASN A 204 7.62 5.89 -30.41
CA ASN A 204 8.30 4.61 -30.38
C ASN A 204 7.62 3.69 -29.35
N VAL A 205 7.24 2.47 -29.73
CA VAL A 205 6.58 1.51 -28.85
C VAL A 205 7.37 0.22 -28.64
N ALA A 206 8.41 -0.02 -29.47
CA ALA A 206 9.34 -1.12 -29.34
C ALA A 206 10.60 -0.78 -30.15
N GLU A 207 11.69 -1.57 -30.04
CA GLU A 207 13.00 -1.30 -30.60
C GLU A 207 12.96 -0.73 -32.03
N ASP A 208 12.19 -1.34 -32.93
CA ASP A 208 12.07 -0.92 -34.34
C ASP A 208 10.63 -0.52 -34.73
N ALA A 209 9.74 -0.30 -33.78
CA ALA A 209 8.34 0.01 -34.06
C ALA A 209 8.04 1.48 -33.90
N TRP A 210 7.97 2.17 -35.02
CA TRP A 210 7.74 3.59 -35.08
C TRP A 210 6.38 3.95 -35.67
N TYR A 211 5.79 5.00 -35.10
CA TYR A 211 4.54 5.56 -35.60
C TYR A 211 4.64 7.08 -35.74
N ARG A 212 3.89 7.62 -36.68
CA ARG A 212 3.84 9.07 -36.93
C ARG A 212 2.42 9.61 -36.90
N SER A 213 2.25 10.82 -36.38
CA SER A 213 1.02 11.58 -36.40
C SER A 213 1.33 13.08 -36.55
N ASN A 214 0.32 13.88 -36.92
CA ASN A 214 0.40 15.34 -36.91
C ASN A 214 -0.11 15.92 -35.56
N SER A 215 -0.50 15.07 -34.63
CA SER A 215 -0.99 15.46 -33.30
C SER A 215 -0.43 14.50 -32.25
N ALA A 216 -0.10 14.99 -31.07
CA ALA A 216 0.32 14.14 -29.95
C ALA A 216 -0.72 13.08 -29.58
N THR A 217 -2.00 13.40 -29.75
CA THR A 217 -3.12 12.49 -29.46
C THR A 217 -3.56 11.60 -30.65
N GLY A 218 -2.77 11.63 -31.75
CA GLY A 218 -3.06 10.79 -32.92
C GLY A 218 -4.01 11.42 -33.94
N PRO A 219 -4.53 10.64 -34.90
CA PRO A 219 -4.27 9.21 -35.10
C PRO A 219 -2.85 8.92 -35.60
N TYR A 220 -2.28 7.85 -35.09
CA TYR A 220 -0.94 7.39 -35.46
C TYR A 220 -0.98 6.39 -36.61
N ARG A 221 0.09 6.41 -37.42
CA ARG A 221 0.30 5.44 -38.51
C ARG A 221 1.69 4.86 -38.39
N PHE A 222 1.78 3.57 -38.53
CA PHE A 222 3.07 2.86 -38.57
C PHE A 222 3.95 3.40 -39.71
N ILE A 223 5.22 3.56 -39.44
CA ILE A 223 6.27 3.90 -40.40
C ILE A 223 7.45 2.94 -40.25
N ASP A 224 8.07 2.55 -41.36
CA ASP A 224 9.17 1.58 -41.34
C ASP A 224 10.43 2.14 -40.65
N GLU A 225 10.66 3.44 -40.73
CA GLU A 225 11.82 4.12 -40.10
C GLU A 225 11.43 5.54 -39.64
N ALA A 226 11.89 5.94 -38.46
CA ALA A 226 11.84 7.32 -38.01
C ALA A 226 12.97 8.15 -38.63
N PRO A 227 12.85 9.50 -38.70
CA PRO A 227 13.97 10.38 -39.04
C PRO A 227 15.19 10.08 -38.15
N LYS A 228 16.40 10.09 -38.74
CA LYS A 228 17.62 9.77 -37.99
C LYS A 228 17.83 10.64 -36.74
N SER A 229 17.47 11.92 -36.83
CA SER A 229 17.53 12.84 -35.68
C SER A 229 16.64 12.41 -34.53
N VAL A 230 15.47 11.83 -34.80
CA VAL A 230 14.53 11.32 -33.80
C VAL A 230 15.01 9.96 -33.24
N ALA A 231 15.40 9.04 -34.14
CA ALA A 231 15.81 7.69 -33.74
C ALA A 231 17.07 7.68 -32.83
N LEU A 232 17.96 8.67 -32.98
CA LEU A 232 19.16 8.79 -32.14
C LEU A 232 18.86 9.18 -30.68
N LEU A 233 17.68 9.74 -30.40
CA LEU A 233 17.29 10.19 -29.05
C LEU A 233 16.65 9.05 -28.23
N VAL A 234 16.15 8.04 -28.90
CA VAL A 234 15.53 6.89 -28.24
C VAL A 234 16.59 5.80 -28.13
N LYS A 235 17.17 5.65 -26.94
CA LYS A 235 18.11 4.55 -26.66
C LYS A 235 17.32 3.23 -26.59
N PRO A 236 17.84 2.14 -27.19
CA PRO A 236 17.24 0.84 -26.97
C PRO A 236 17.28 0.49 -25.47
N GLU A 237 16.18 -0.04 -24.93
CA GLU A 237 16.07 -0.55 -23.55
C GLU A 237 16.97 -1.79 -23.34
N GLY A 238 18.27 -1.68 -23.46
CA GLY A 238 19.20 -2.81 -23.41
C GLY A 238 20.52 -2.57 -22.71
N GLU A 239 20.86 -1.35 -22.29
CA GLU A 239 22.16 -1.06 -21.66
C GLU A 239 22.13 -0.90 -20.13
N ALA A 240 21.08 -1.25 -19.44
CA ALA A 240 21.04 -1.32 -17.98
C ALA A 240 20.80 -2.77 -17.51
N GLY A 241 21.84 -3.61 -17.69
CA GLY A 241 22.12 -4.76 -16.79
C GLY A 241 21.06 -5.83 -16.54
N SER A 242 20.14 -6.12 -17.46
CA SER A 242 19.26 -7.29 -17.34
C SER A 242 19.78 -8.47 -18.16
N PRO A 243 19.81 -9.70 -17.60
CA PRO A 243 20.28 -10.88 -18.32
C PRO A 243 19.34 -11.18 -19.49
N GLU A 244 19.98 -11.53 -20.63
CA GLU A 244 19.41 -12.00 -21.87
C GLU A 244 18.06 -12.73 -21.72
N SER A 245 16.95 -12.05 -21.95
CA SER A 245 15.70 -12.65 -22.33
C SER A 245 15.75 -12.89 -23.84
N SER A 246 16.38 -13.98 -24.24
CA SER A 246 16.40 -14.48 -25.62
C SER A 246 15.07 -15.15 -25.95
N THR A 247 14.01 -14.37 -26.05
CA THR A 247 12.87 -14.72 -26.89
C THR A 247 12.98 -13.79 -28.10
N GLU A 248 13.11 -14.35 -29.31
CA GLU A 248 13.00 -13.60 -30.57
C GLU A 248 11.65 -12.90 -30.55
N SER A 249 11.61 -11.66 -30.09
CA SER A 249 10.41 -10.81 -30.20
C SER A 249 10.14 -10.66 -31.69
N GLU A 250 9.01 -11.16 -32.17
CA GLU A 250 8.65 -11.02 -33.58
C GLU A 250 8.66 -9.52 -33.94
N ARG A 251 9.46 -9.18 -34.93
CA ARG A 251 9.58 -7.80 -35.39
C ARG A 251 8.23 -7.27 -35.85
N ILE A 252 7.81 -6.14 -35.28
CA ILE A 252 6.58 -5.47 -35.70
C ILE A 252 6.75 -4.94 -37.12
N THR A 253 5.81 -5.29 -37.99
CA THR A 253 5.78 -4.87 -39.39
C THR A 253 4.49 -4.12 -39.69
N ALA A 254 4.38 -3.46 -40.82
CA ALA A 254 3.16 -2.77 -41.21
C ALA A 254 1.90 -3.67 -41.21
N ALA A 255 2.08 -5.00 -41.37
CA ALA A 255 0.97 -5.97 -41.35
C ALA A 255 0.57 -6.42 -39.94
N SER A 256 1.52 -6.43 -39.00
CA SER A 256 1.32 -6.84 -37.60
C SER A 256 1.26 -5.66 -36.62
N ALA A 257 1.45 -4.44 -37.11
CA ALA A 257 1.49 -3.23 -36.28
C ALA A 257 0.15 -3.00 -35.56
N PRO A 258 0.13 -2.92 -34.21
CA PRO A 258 -1.09 -2.64 -33.48
C PRO A 258 -1.65 -1.25 -33.77
N GLU A 259 -2.96 -1.11 -33.66
CA GLU A 259 -3.62 0.20 -33.66
C GLU A 259 -3.18 1.00 -32.44
N ILE A 260 -2.68 2.22 -32.63
CA ILE A 260 -2.36 3.09 -31.50
C ILE A 260 -3.60 3.89 -31.09
N ILE A 261 -3.96 3.75 -29.83
CA ILE A 261 -5.05 4.47 -29.17
C ILE A 261 -4.42 5.39 -28.14
N VAL A 262 -4.65 6.68 -28.24
CA VAL A 262 -4.14 7.63 -27.25
C VAL A 262 -5.27 8.09 -26.34
N SER A 263 -4.99 8.15 -25.04
CA SER A 263 -5.90 8.73 -24.06
C SER A 263 -5.16 9.74 -23.18
N THR A 264 -5.80 10.89 -22.96
CA THR A 264 -5.35 11.93 -22.01
C THR A 264 -6.10 11.88 -20.68
N GLU A 265 -6.98 10.89 -20.54
CA GLU A 265 -7.75 10.58 -19.33
C GLU A 265 -7.49 9.12 -18.95
N PRO A 266 -7.75 8.74 -17.69
CA PRO A 266 -7.64 7.34 -17.28
C PRO A 266 -8.44 6.43 -18.20
N ALA A 267 -7.76 5.46 -18.81
CA ALA A 267 -8.37 4.53 -19.75
C ALA A 267 -7.82 3.13 -19.58
N GLU A 268 -8.60 2.15 -19.98
CA GLU A 268 -8.25 0.73 -20.01
C GLU A 268 -8.53 0.18 -21.41
N LEU A 269 -7.68 -0.72 -21.89
CA LEU A 269 -7.80 -1.31 -23.21
C LEU A 269 -7.97 -2.83 -23.10
N VAL A 270 -9.12 -3.32 -23.47
CA VAL A 270 -9.40 -4.76 -23.59
C VAL A 270 -9.21 -5.19 -25.05
N VAL A 271 -8.31 -6.13 -25.27
CA VAL A 271 -7.98 -6.64 -26.61
C VAL A 271 -8.32 -8.12 -26.70
N THR A 272 -8.95 -8.52 -27.79
CA THR A 272 -9.13 -9.93 -28.16
C THR A 272 -8.38 -10.26 -29.44
N ASP A 273 -7.95 -11.52 -29.56
CA ASP A 273 -7.45 -12.06 -30.81
C ASP A 273 -8.61 -12.48 -31.70
N GLY A 274 -9.07 -11.54 -32.54
CA GLY A 274 -10.28 -11.68 -33.35
C GLY A 274 -11.57 -11.41 -32.56
N PRO A 275 -12.73 -11.85 -33.04
CA PRO A 275 -14.01 -11.69 -32.35
C PRO A 275 -14.00 -12.28 -30.95
N ALA A 276 -14.62 -11.58 -29.98
CA ALA A 276 -14.71 -12.04 -28.60
C ALA A 276 -15.27 -13.48 -28.51
N ALA A 277 -14.49 -14.34 -27.84
CA ALA A 277 -14.85 -15.75 -27.64
C ALA A 277 -15.05 -16.00 -26.13
N PHE A 278 -16.28 -16.35 -25.75
CA PHE A 278 -16.61 -16.65 -24.36
C PHE A 278 -16.75 -18.16 -24.16
N VAL A 279 -16.14 -18.67 -23.09
CA VAL A 279 -16.21 -20.06 -22.64
C VAL A 279 -16.89 -20.17 -21.27
N PRO A 280 -17.61 -21.28 -20.98
CA PRO A 280 -18.17 -21.50 -19.65
C PRO A 280 -17.07 -21.55 -18.58
N LEU A 281 -17.29 -20.82 -17.49
CA LEU A 281 -16.41 -20.86 -16.30
C LEU A 281 -17.09 -21.64 -15.17
N VAL A 282 -18.22 -21.17 -14.69
CA VAL A 282 -19.01 -21.80 -13.64
C VAL A 282 -20.48 -21.36 -13.76
N ASP A 283 -21.42 -22.27 -13.58
CA ASP A 283 -22.86 -22.02 -13.64
C ASP A 283 -23.26 -21.21 -14.90
N ASP A 284 -23.82 -20.03 -14.71
CA ASP A 284 -24.23 -19.11 -15.77
C ASP A 284 -23.19 -17.99 -16.02
N LEU A 285 -21.97 -18.14 -15.53
CA LEU A 285 -20.85 -17.24 -15.75
C LEU A 285 -19.92 -17.79 -16.83
N LEU A 286 -19.68 -16.99 -17.86
CA LEU A 286 -18.70 -17.21 -18.91
C LEU A 286 -17.52 -16.27 -18.72
N VAL A 287 -16.35 -16.64 -19.24
CA VAL A 287 -15.17 -15.78 -19.28
C VAL A 287 -14.68 -15.61 -20.72
N LEU A 288 -14.11 -14.45 -21.01
CA LEU A 288 -13.49 -14.12 -22.29
C LEU A 288 -12.17 -14.88 -22.44
N ASP A 289 -12.13 -15.87 -23.36
CA ASP A 289 -11.03 -16.83 -23.48
C ASP A 289 -9.86 -16.31 -24.33
N ASN A 290 -10.15 -15.44 -25.30
CA ASN A 290 -9.16 -14.91 -26.23
C ASN A 290 -8.70 -13.48 -25.91
N SER A 291 -8.57 -13.17 -24.63
CA SER A 291 -8.02 -11.91 -24.09
C SER A 291 -7.09 -12.20 -22.92
N ALA A 292 -6.18 -11.28 -22.64
CA ALA A 292 -5.40 -11.30 -21.43
C ALA A 292 -6.17 -10.71 -20.22
N ASP A 293 -7.29 -10.01 -20.51
CA ASP A 293 -8.10 -9.35 -19.48
C ASP A 293 -9.22 -10.26 -19.01
N ASP A 294 -9.48 -10.28 -17.70
CA ASP A 294 -10.58 -11.02 -17.10
C ASP A 294 -11.90 -10.27 -17.31
N VAL A 295 -12.57 -10.58 -18.42
CA VAL A 295 -13.91 -10.10 -18.74
C VAL A 295 -14.90 -11.24 -18.61
N PHE A 296 -15.90 -11.06 -17.78
CA PHE A 296 -16.94 -12.05 -17.52
C PHE A 296 -18.25 -11.68 -18.25
N MET A 297 -19.04 -12.69 -18.56
CA MET A 297 -20.38 -12.51 -19.09
C MET A 297 -21.35 -13.37 -18.27
N HIS A 298 -22.25 -12.73 -17.54
CA HIS A 298 -23.33 -13.41 -16.82
C HIS A 298 -24.53 -13.61 -17.73
N THR A 299 -24.81 -14.86 -18.05
CA THR A 299 -25.87 -15.20 -19.08
C THR A 299 -27.26 -14.90 -18.55
N GLY A 300 -27.52 -15.04 -17.26
CA GLY A 300 -28.79 -14.72 -16.62
C GLY A 300 -29.22 -13.28 -16.78
N GLU A 301 -28.29 -12.35 -16.62
CA GLU A 301 -28.52 -10.89 -16.73
C GLU A 301 -28.21 -10.34 -18.12
N GLN A 302 -27.51 -11.12 -18.95
CA GLN A 302 -26.94 -10.66 -20.22
C GLN A 302 -26.10 -9.43 -20.09
N ARG A 303 -25.16 -9.44 -19.10
CA ARG A 303 -24.25 -8.34 -18.75
C ARG A 303 -22.81 -8.82 -18.76
N TYR A 304 -21.96 -7.92 -19.18
CA TYR A 304 -20.50 -8.05 -19.08
C TYR A 304 -20.02 -7.40 -17.81
N TYR A 305 -19.01 -7.99 -17.20
CA TYR A 305 -18.37 -7.53 -15.98
C TYR A 305 -16.85 -7.52 -16.15
N ILE A 306 -16.20 -6.52 -15.58
CA ILE A 306 -14.73 -6.42 -15.52
C ILE A 306 -14.33 -5.85 -14.18
N VAL A 307 -13.22 -6.33 -13.63
CA VAL A 307 -12.60 -5.75 -12.42
C VAL A 307 -11.37 -4.95 -12.80
N LEU A 308 -11.33 -3.67 -12.42
CA LEU A 308 -10.21 -2.78 -12.69
C LEU A 308 -9.83 -2.06 -11.40
N SER A 309 -8.57 -2.16 -11.01
CA SER A 309 -8.07 -1.55 -9.76
C SER A 309 -8.94 -1.89 -8.54
N GLY A 310 -9.40 -3.14 -8.45
CA GLY A 310 -10.22 -3.65 -7.35
C GLY A 310 -11.69 -3.20 -7.34
N ARG A 311 -12.18 -2.62 -8.45
CA ARG A 311 -13.59 -2.20 -8.58
C ARG A 311 -14.25 -2.89 -9.73
N TRP A 312 -15.47 -3.36 -9.50
CA TRP A 312 -16.27 -3.97 -10.54
C TRP A 312 -17.00 -2.92 -11.39
N TYR A 313 -17.01 -3.18 -12.68
CA TYR A 313 -17.79 -2.42 -13.63
C TYR A 313 -18.61 -3.39 -14.49
N ARG A 314 -19.84 -2.99 -14.85
CA ARG A 314 -20.71 -3.79 -15.71
C ARG A 314 -21.19 -3.00 -16.91
N SER A 315 -21.53 -3.73 -17.99
CA SER A 315 -22.06 -3.14 -19.21
C SER A 315 -22.98 -4.08 -19.94
N GLY A 316 -23.81 -3.52 -20.82
CA GLY A 316 -24.62 -4.29 -21.79
C GLY A 316 -23.84 -4.70 -23.04
N SER A 317 -22.62 -4.20 -23.25
CA SER A 317 -21.75 -4.53 -24.39
C SER A 317 -20.30 -4.34 -24.04
N LEU A 318 -19.37 -5.03 -24.73
CA LEU A 318 -17.92 -4.87 -24.53
C LEU A 318 -17.44 -3.44 -24.84
N GLY A 319 -18.09 -2.74 -25.74
CA GLY A 319 -17.78 -1.34 -26.06
C GLY A 319 -18.40 -0.32 -25.11
N GLY A 320 -19.06 -0.75 -24.03
CA GLY A 320 -19.71 0.10 -23.04
C GLY A 320 -21.10 0.62 -23.49
N PRO A 321 -21.66 1.61 -22.81
CA PRO A 321 -21.05 2.26 -21.65
C PRO A 321 -20.93 1.33 -20.44
N TRP A 322 -19.88 1.52 -19.68
CA TRP A 322 -19.62 0.81 -18.43
C TRP A 322 -20.08 1.63 -17.23
N GLU A 323 -20.62 0.98 -16.22
CA GLU A 323 -21.06 1.60 -14.98
C GLU A 323 -20.45 0.86 -13.79
N TYR A 324 -20.18 1.58 -12.70
CA TYR A 324 -19.73 0.98 -11.44
C TYR A 324 -20.76 -0.02 -10.93
N HIS A 325 -20.29 -1.12 -10.40
CA HIS A 325 -21.11 -2.15 -9.79
C HIS A 325 -20.51 -2.54 -8.45
N ASP A 326 -21.32 -2.55 -7.41
CA ASP A 326 -20.86 -2.90 -6.07
C ASP A 326 -20.54 -4.40 -6.00
N SER A 327 -19.48 -4.74 -5.27
CA SER A 327 -19.09 -6.14 -5.05
C SER A 327 -20.15 -6.95 -4.29
N ASP A 328 -20.92 -6.28 -3.42
CA ASP A 328 -22.01 -6.90 -2.64
C ASP A 328 -23.24 -7.25 -3.54
N ASP A 329 -23.36 -6.60 -4.68
CA ASP A 329 -24.45 -6.78 -5.63
C ASP A 329 -24.11 -7.72 -6.79
N LEU A 330 -22.92 -8.34 -6.78
CA LEU A 330 -22.52 -9.30 -7.82
C LEU A 330 -23.40 -10.54 -7.81
N PRO A 331 -23.72 -11.13 -9.00
CA PRO A 331 -24.38 -12.43 -9.08
C PRO A 331 -23.63 -13.50 -8.28
N GLU A 332 -24.35 -14.38 -7.59
CA GLU A 332 -23.79 -15.44 -6.75
C GLU A 332 -22.77 -16.35 -7.46
N ALA A 333 -22.82 -16.45 -8.80
CA ALA A 333 -21.88 -17.22 -9.58
C ALA A 333 -20.43 -16.74 -9.43
N PHE A 334 -20.20 -15.44 -9.17
CA PHE A 334 -18.85 -14.90 -8.95
C PHE A 334 -18.18 -15.48 -7.70
N ALA A 335 -18.92 -15.69 -6.63
CA ALA A 335 -18.38 -16.33 -5.42
C ALA A 335 -18.00 -17.81 -5.62
N ARG A 336 -18.47 -18.43 -6.72
CA ARG A 336 -18.18 -19.82 -7.09
C ARG A 336 -17.12 -19.97 -8.18
N ILE A 337 -16.43 -18.89 -8.59
CA ILE A 337 -15.27 -18.98 -9.48
C ILE A 337 -14.28 -19.99 -8.89
N PRO A 338 -13.83 -21.01 -9.68
CA PRO A 338 -12.94 -22.04 -9.16
C PRO A 338 -11.59 -21.47 -8.70
N GLU A 339 -11.11 -21.93 -7.55
CA GLU A 339 -9.83 -21.50 -6.96
C GLU A 339 -8.61 -21.92 -7.79
N ASP A 340 -8.75 -22.92 -8.65
CA ASP A 340 -7.73 -23.43 -9.56
C ASP A 340 -7.87 -22.89 -10.99
N SER A 341 -8.81 -21.96 -11.24
CA SER A 341 -8.96 -21.31 -12.54
C SER A 341 -7.96 -20.16 -12.73
N GLN A 342 -7.77 -19.74 -13.99
CA GLN A 342 -6.95 -18.56 -14.29
C GLN A 342 -7.57 -17.26 -13.72
N GLN A 343 -8.87 -17.26 -13.44
CA GLN A 343 -9.64 -16.15 -12.89
C GLN A 343 -9.71 -16.16 -11.35
N ALA A 344 -9.01 -17.07 -10.69
CA ALA A 344 -9.01 -17.18 -9.23
C ALA A 344 -8.64 -15.86 -8.53
N ASP A 345 -7.72 -15.08 -9.10
CA ASP A 345 -7.30 -13.79 -8.57
C ASP A 345 -8.44 -12.76 -8.49
N SER A 346 -9.50 -12.91 -9.31
CA SER A 346 -10.67 -12.04 -9.26
C SER A 346 -11.51 -12.26 -7.99
N ARG A 347 -11.39 -13.41 -7.31
CA ARG A 347 -12.16 -13.75 -6.09
C ARG A 347 -11.89 -12.79 -4.94
N VAL A 348 -10.68 -12.25 -4.86
CA VAL A 348 -10.30 -11.27 -3.84
C VAL A 348 -11.16 -9.99 -3.86
N TYR A 349 -11.81 -9.73 -5.01
CA TYR A 349 -12.70 -8.58 -5.20
C TYR A 349 -14.19 -8.95 -5.18
N VAL A 350 -14.54 -10.17 -4.80
CA VAL A 350 -15.93 -10.65 -4.70
C VAL A 350 -16.33 -10.72 -3.24
N ALA A 351 -17.30 -9.94 -2.82
CA ALA A 351 -17.76 -9.92 -1.44
C ALA A 351 -18.24 -11.31 -0.99
N GLY A 352 -17.88 -11.69 0.25
CA GLY A 352 -18.26 -12.96 0.86
C GLY A 352 -17.41 -14.16 0.44
N THR A 353 -16.34 -13.99 -0.33
CA THR A 353 -15.33 -15.02 -0.54
C THR A 353 -14.29 -15.01 0.58
N GLU A 354 -13.66 -16.15 0.84
CA GLU A 354 -12.59 -16.26 1.84
C GLU A 354 -11.40 -15.37 1.47
N GLU A 355 -11.08 -15.25 0.18
CA GLU A 355 -10.01 -14.40 -0.33
C GLU A 355 -10.29 -12.90 -0.11
N ALA A 356 -11.54 -12.46 -0.30
CA ALA A 356 -11.93 -11.08 -0.05
C ALA A 356 -11.89 -10.75 1.45
N GLU A 357 -12.41 -11.64 2.31
CA GLU A 357 -12.33 -11.49 3.77
C GLU A 357 -10.87 -11.43 4.22
N GLN A 358 -10.03 -12.30 3.67
CA GLN A 358 -8.61 -12.35 3.95
C GLN A 358 -7.90 -11.05 3.52
N ALA A 359 -8.19 -10.51 2.33
CA ALA A 359 -7.61 -9.27 1.82
C ALA A 359 -8.00 -8.06 2.68
N VAL A 360 -9.26 -8.01 3.16
CA VAL A 360 -9.70 -6.97 4.10
C VAL A 360 -8.92 -7.05 5.41
N LEU A 361 -8.72 -8.25 5.95
CA LEU A 361 -7.93 -8.45 7.16
C LEU A 361 -6.47 -8.05 6.94
N ASP A 362 -5.86 -8.40 5.81
CA ASP A 362 -4.48 -8.01 5.48
C ASP A 362 -4.32 -6.50 5.37
N ALA A 363 -5.28 -5.83 4.75
CA ALA A 363 -5.29 -4.37 4.66
C ALA A 363 -5.45 -3.69 6.02
N GLN A 364 -6.07 -4.36 7.00
CA GLN A 364 -6.27 -3.85 8.35
C GLN A 364 -5.08 -4.12 9.30
N VAL A 365 -4.11 -4.96 8.92
CA VAL A 365 -2.92 -5.21 9.75
C VAL A 365 -2.14 -3.90 9.93
N PRO A 366 -1.98 -3.40 11.17
CA PRO A 366 -1.25 -2.17 11.41
C PRO A 366 0.21 -2.30 10.99
N GLN A 367 0.67 -1.38 10.15
CA GLN A 367 2.07 -1.28 9.76
C GLN A 367 2.78 -0.45 10.84
N THR A 368 3.54 -1.10 11.71
CA THR A 368 4.31 -0.42 12.76
C THR A 368 5.76 -0.84 12.70
N ALA A 369 6.66 0.12 12.92
CA ALA A 369 8.07 -0.11 13.13
C ALA A 369 8.50 0.54 14.45
N ALA A 370 9.26 -0.19 15.27
CA ALA A 370 9.89 0.39 16.45
C ALA A 370 11.26 0.94 16.02
N VAL A 371 11.37 2.28 15.98
CA VAL A 371 12.62 2.96 15.66
C VAL A 371 13.21 3.54 16.94
N SER A 372 14.45 3.17 17.25
CA SER A 372 15.19 3.76 18.37
C SER A 372 15.64 5.18 18.00
N ARG A 373 15.10 6.19 18.66
CA ARG A 373 15.48 7.60 18.44
C ARG A 373 16.97 7.88 18.61
N GLY A 374 17.67 7.06 19.37
CA GLY A 374 19.10 7.21 19.64
C GLY A 374 20.01 6.51 18.62
N GLU A 375 19.45 5.67 17.78
CA GLU A 375 20.14 4.87 16.75
C GLU A 375 19.73 5.27 15.32
N ALA A 376 18.79 6.20 15.21
CA ALA A 376 18.37 6.73 13.92
C ALA A 376 19.52 7.57 13.34
N ASP A 377 20.15 7.07 12.28
CA ASP A 377 21.17 7.72 11.49
C ASP A 377 20.69 7.72 10.02
N VAL A 378 20.62 8.91 9.44
CA VAL A 378 20.18 9.09 8.07
C VAL A 378 21.20 9.94 7.32
N ASP A 379 21.55 9.51 6.12
CA ASP A 379 22.49 10.20 5.22
C ASP A 379 21.76 10.59 3.93
N VAL A 380 21.60 11.90 3.72
CA VAL A 380 20.92 12.43 2.54
C VAL A 380 21.93 12.76 1.46
N GLN A 381 21.84 12.09 0.32
CA GLN A 381 22.71 12.32 -0.82
C GLN A 381 22.01 13.18 -1.87
N TYR A 382 22.76 14.16 -2.40
CA TYR A 382 22.32 15.05 -3.47
C TYR A 382 23.21 14.87 -4.70
N ASP A 383 22.62 14.98 -5.88
CA ASP A 383 23.39 15.10 -7.13
C ASP A 383 23.81 16.57 -7.32
N GLY A 384 25.00 16.92 -6.76
CA GLY A 384 25.51 18.29 -6.70
C GLY A 384 25.06 19.07 -5.49
N GLU A 385 24.90 20.39 -5.61
CA GLU A 385 24.35 21.24 -4.53
C GLU A 385 22.84 21.01 -4.40
N PRO A 386 22.26 21.03 -3.18
CA PRO A 386 20.82 20.83 -2.98
C PRO A 386 19.98 21.82 -3.77
N VAL A 387 19.06 21.30 -4.59
CA VAL A 387 18.12 22.09 -5.37
C VAL A 387 16.71 21.84 -4.86
N PHE A 388 16.03 22.90 -4.41
CA PHE A 388 14.67 22.83 -3.89
C PHE A 388 13.67 23.44 -4.85
N GLU A 389 12.60 22.70 -5.13
CA GLU A 389 11.48 23.11 -5.97
C GLU A 389 10.20 23.21 -5.15
N LYS A 390 9.28 24.10 -5.54
CA LYS A 390 8.02 24.32 -4.83
C LYS A 390 7.03 23.19 -5.16
N VAL A 391 6.35 22.69 -4.13
CA VAL A 391 5.21 21.78 -4.32
C VAL A 391 3.99 22.60 -4.70
N ASP A 392 3.41 22.32 -5.87
CA ASP A 392 2.26 23.06 -6.40
C ASP A 392 1.09 23.11 -5.42
N GLY A 393 0.52 24.30 -5.26
CA GLY A 393 -0.62 24.53 -4.37
C GLY A 393 -0.29 24.59 -2.87
N THR A 394 1.01 24.57 -2.51
CA THR A 394 1.46 24.62 -1.11
C THR A 394 2.56 25.66 -0.89
N GLU A 395 2.93 25.90 0.37
CA GLU A 395 4.12 26.67 0.73
C GLU A 395 5.38 25.77 0.95
N MET A 396 5.24 24.46 0.80
CA MET A 396 6.33 23.50 0.95
C MET A 396 7.24 23.49 -0.29
N VAL A 397 8.51 23.14 -0.07
CA VAL A 397 9.45 22.83 -1.15
C VAL A 397 10.05 21.43 -0.92
N TYR A 398 10.48 20.77 -1.98
CA TYR A 398 11.11 19.46 -1.95
C TYR A 398 12.48 19.50 -2.63
N ALA A 399 13.37 18.58 -2.24
CA ALA A 399 14.67 18.45 -2.88
C ALA A 399 14.51 17.71 -4.23
N ALA A 400 14.74 18.44 -5.33
CA ALA A 400 14.54 17.92 -6.69
C ALA A 400 15.70 17.02 -7.16
N ASN A 401 16.89 17.15 -6.56
CA ASN A 401 18.10 16.40 -6.93
C ASN A 401 18.60 15.47 -5.83
N SER A 402 17.68 14.90 -5.03
CA SER A 402 17.98 13.86 -4.05
C SER A 402 17.22 12.58 -4.38
N GLY A 403 17.85 11.43 -4.15
CA GLY A 403 17.18 10.13 -4.21
C GLY A 403 16.22 9.89 -3.04
N SER A 404 16.35 10.69 -1.95
CA SER A 404 15.49 10.62 -0.78
C SER A 404 14.43 11.73 -0.81
N THR A 405 13.24 11.45 -0.27
CA THR A 405 12.17 12.45 -0.18
C THR A 405 12.47 13.45 0.95
N VAL A 406 13.07 14.57 0.61
CA VAL A 406 13.37 15.66 1.55
C VAL A 406 12.40 16.82 1.30
N LEU A 407 11.67 17.20 2.34
CA LEU A 407 10.72 18.31 2.33
C LEU A 407 11.21 19.45 3.24
N TYR A 408 10.88 20.69 2.89
CA TYR A 408 11.07 21.84 3.76
C TYR A 408 9.76 22.57 3.96
N SER A 409 9.37 22.78 5.22
CA SER A 409 8.18 23.53 5.63
C SER A 409 8.44 24.19 6.99
N ASP A 410 7.90 25.42 7.18
CA ASP A 410 7.92 26.15 8.45
C ASP A 410 9.32 26.33 9.10
N GLY A 411 10.38 26.35 8.27
CA GLY A 411 11.76 26.54 8.74
C GLY A 411 12.47 25.24 9.13
N LEU A 412 11.85 24.07 8.91
CA LEU A 412 12.38 22.75 9.22
C LEU A 412 12.46 21.89 7.98
N TYR A 413 13.46 21.01 7.96
CA TYR A 413 13.61 19.98 6.92
C TYR A 413 13.16 18.64 7.47
N TYR A 414 12.46 17.88 6.63
CA TYR A 414 11.92 16.56 6.94
C TYR A 414 12.37 15.57 5.90
N LEU A 415 12.79 14.40 6.32
CA LEU A 415 13.09 13.25 5.49
C LEU A 415 12.08 12.14 5.78
N VAL A 416 11.61 11.47 4.75
CA VAL A 416 10.84 10.23 4.86
C VAL A 416 11.71 9.09 4.33
N GLU A 417 12.02 8.12 5.19
CA GLU A 417 12.75 6.92 4.83
C GLU A 417 12.13 5.71 5.52
N ASP A 418 11.83 4.66 4.77
CA ASP A 418 11.19 3.43 5.25
C ASP A 418 9.91 3.67 6.09
N GLY A 419 9.14 4.70 5.73
CA GLY A 419 7.90 5.08 6.43
C GLY A 419 8.12 5.85 7.75
N VAL A 420 9.36 6.19 8.08
CA VAL A 420 9.72 6.98 9.28
C VAL A 420 10.00 8.42 8.89
N TRP A 421 9.46 9.35 9.66
CA TRP A 421 9.73 10.78 9.51
C TRP A 421 10.89 11.21 10.40
N TYR A 422 11.87 11.87 9.80
CA TYR A 422 13.02 12.47 10.47
C TYR A 422 12.97 13.97 10.32
N GLU A 423 13.21 14.68 11.42
CA GLU A 423 13.51 16.12 11.38
C GLU A 423 15.01 16.29 11.19
N LEU A 424 15.41 16.93 10.10
CA LEU A 424 16.81 17.11 9.75
C LEU A 424 17.35 18.42 10.33
N SER A 425 18.52 18.35 10.93
CA SER A 425 19.30 19.56 11.28
C SER A 425 20.08 20.04 10.04
N LEU A 426 20.54 21.32 10.08
CA LEU A 426 21.35 21.91 9.00
C LEU A 426 22.67 21.16 8.70
N ILE A 427 23.11 20.27 9.59
CA ILE A 427 24.32 19.46 9.35
C ILE A 427 24.06 18.21 8.49
N HIS A 428 22.79 17.88 8.24
CA HIS A 428 22.37 16.75 7.40
C HIS A 428 21.94 17.19 5.99
N ILE A 429 22.16 18.47 5.67
CA ILE A 429 21.74 19.06 4.37
C ILE A 429 23.01 19.51 3.60
#